data_c3770315ae2260889bd554ddc0e0a061
#
_entry.id   c3770315ae2260889bd554ddc0e0a061
#
_cell.length_a   1.000
_cell.length_b   1.000
_cell.length_c   1.000
_cell.angle_alpha   90.00
_cell.angle_beta   90.00
_cell.angle_gamma   90.00
#
_symmetry.space_group_name_H-M   'P 1'
#
loop_
_entity.id
_entity.type
_entity.pdbx_description
1 polymer ?
#
loop_
_entity_poly.entity_id
_entity_poly.type
_entity_poly.pdbx_seq_one_letter_code
_entity_poly.pdbx_strand_id
1 'polypeptide(L)'
;MIKVYIHQPDFIPPLNFFLRVKKSNVFVILDDVQINRSGWTNRDLIKTKDGTKKITVPIEYIKRENAYIKDIKLHNKNEWKKKLLNQVYENYKDSKFFKENIKILELGFDKKFEKL
;
A
#
# COMPACT_ATOMS: atom_id res chain seq x y z
N MET A 1 -0.65 -20.55 24.13
CA MET A 1 0.21 -20.61 22.91
C MET A 1 0.30 -19.21 22.32
N ILE A 2 1.49 -18.74 22.07
CA ILE A 2 1.73 -17.44 21.40
C ILE A 2 1.63 -17.65 19.88
N LYS A 3 0.75 -16.86 19.23
CA LYS A 3 0.59 -16.86 17.77
C LYS A 3 1.42 -15.73 17.18
N VAL A 4 2.35 -16.10 16.31
CA VAL A 4 3.21 -15.16 15.57
C VAL A 4 2.85 -15.22 14.09
N TYR A 5 2.64 -14.07 13.46
CA TYR A 5 2.53 -13.95 12.01
C TYR A 5 3.66 -13.07 11.49
N ILE A 6 4.23 -13.46 10.37
CA ILE A 6 5.28 -12.71 9.67
C ILE A 6 4.77 -12.45 8.26
N HIS A 7 4.81 -11.21 7.82
CA HIS A 7 4.33 -10.83 6.49
C HIS A 7 5.12 -9.65 5.94
N GLN A 8 5.40 -9.66 4.65
CA GLN A 8 5.96 -8.49 3.97
C GLN A 8 4.91 -7.37 3.94
N PRO A 9 5.33 -6.10 3.94
CA PRO A 9 4.39 -4.99 3.82
C PRO A 9 3.77 -4.98 2.42
N ASP A 10 2.44 -4.87 2.36
CA ASP A 10 1.67 -4.65 1.14
C ASP A 10 1.16 -3.21 1.11
N PHE A 11 1.10 -2.63 -0.10
CA PHE A 11 0.44 -1.34 -0.30
C PHE A 11 -1.06 -1.53 -0.27
N ILE A 12 -1.85 -0.94 0.49
CA ILE A 12 -3.31 -1.17 0.68
C ILE A 12 -3.61 -2.66 0.91
N PRO A 13 -3.20 -3.21 2.08
CA PRO A 13 -3.32 -4.63 2.31
C PRO A 13 -4.78 -5.12 2.26
N PRO A 14 -5.03 -6.35 1.78
CA PRO A 14 -6.36 -6.94 1.76
C PRO A 14 -6.87 -7.25 3.18
N LEU A 15 -8.18 -7.45 3.31
CA LEU A 15 -8.82 -7.74 4.60
C LEU A 15 -8.14 -8.87 5.39
N ASN A 16 -7.68 -9.91 4.70
CA ASN A 16 -6.99 -11.03 5.34
C ASN A 16 -5.71 -10.65 6.07
N PHE A 17 -5.01 -9.60 5.64
CA PHE A 17 -3.85 -9.05 6.34
C PHE A 17 -4.27 -8.57 7.74
N PHE A 18 -5.31 -7.74 7.82
CA PHE A 18 -5.80 -7.21 9.09
C PHE A 18 -6.39 -8.29 10.01
N LEU A 19 -7.02 -9.32 9.44
CA LEU A 19 -7.50 -10.46 10.22
C LEU A 19 -6.33 -11.24 10.85
N ARG A 20 -5.21 -11.37 10.17
CA ARG A 20 -3.98 -11.96 10.73
C ARG A 20 -3.40 -11.10 11.83
N VAL A 21 -3.32 -9.78 11.63
CA VAL A 21 -2.90 -8.84 12.69
C VAL A 21 -3.77 -9.03 13.93
N LYS A 22 -5.10 -9.03 13.76
CA LYS A 22 -6.06 -9.20 14.88
C LYS A 22 -5.93 -10.54 15.61
N LYS A 23 -5.58 -11.62 14.90
CA LYS A 23 -5.46 -12.97 15.45
C LYS A 23 -4.09 -13.28 16.02
N SER A 24 -3.10 -12.42 15.85
CA SER A 24 -1.75 -12.63 16.34
C SER A 24 -1.54 -12.02 17.72
N ASN A 25 -0.66 -12.64 18.49
CA ASN A 25 -0.08 -12.03 19.69
C ASN A 25 1.11 -11.15 19.30
N VAL A 26 1.86 -11.56 18.27
CA VAL A 26 2.97 -10.82 17.68
C VAL A 26 2.81 -10.82 16.17
N PHE A 27 2.84 -9.64 15.56
CA PHE A 27 2.83 -9.48 14.12
C PHE A 27 4.13 -8.83 13.68
N VAL A 28 4.89 -9.51 12.82
CA VAL A 28 6.18 -9.04 12.32
C VAL A 28 6.03 -8.55 10.89
N ILE A 29 6.36 -7.29 10.66
CA ILE A 29 6.52 -6.74 9.30
C ILE A 29 7.90 -7.10 8.81
N LEU A 30 7.97 -7.94 7.79
CA LEU A 30 9.21 -8.42 7.20
C LEU A 30 9.64 -7.46 6.07
N ASP A 31 10.48 -6.50 6.38
CA ASP A 31 10.95 -5.45 5.45
C ASP A 31 12.46 -5.50 5.15
N ASP A 32 13.20 -6.39 5.82
CA ASP A 32 14.63 -6.64 5.63
C ASP A 32 14.92 -7.70 4.54
N VAL A 33 14.01 -7.85 3.61
CA VAL A 33 14.11 -8.74 2.45
C VAL A 33 14.05 -7.94 1.15
N GLN A 34 14.53 -8.53 0.07
CA GLN A 34 14.46 -7.90 -1.25
C GLN A 34 13.02 -7.75 -1.72
N ILE A 35 12.70 -6.60 -2.34
CA ILE A 35 11.39 -6.37 -2.93
C ILE A 35 11.13 -7.34 -4.09
N ASN A 36 9.97 -7.97 -4.08
CA ASN A 36 9.48 -8.65 -5.26
C ASN A 36 8.87 -7.62 -6.22
N ARG A 37 9.54 -7.35 -7.35
CA ARG A 37 9.11 -6.35 -8.34
C ARG A 37 7.78 -6.68 -9.01
N SER A 38 7.34 -7.92 -8.97
CA SER A 38 6.00 -8.35 -9.41
C SER A 38 4.98 -8.44 -8.27
N GLY A 39 5.42 -8.22 -7.04
CA GLY A 39 4.58 -8.30 -5.83
C GLY A 39 3.75 -7.04 -5.58
N TRP A 40 3.12 -7.01 -4.41
CA TRP A 40 2.13 -6.02 -3.98
C TRP A 40 2.68 -4.96 -3.01
N THR A 41 3.99 -4.93 -2.80
CA THR A 41 4.62 -4.01 -1.83
C THR A 41 4.38 -2.54 -2.17
N ASN A 42 4.45 -2.17 -3.46
CA ASN A 42 4.26 -0.79 -3.93
C ASN A 42 3.12 -0.65 -4.95
N ARG A 43 2.26 -1.63 -5.08
CA ARG A 43 1.14 -1.61 -6.03
C ARG A 43 -0.05 -2.38 -5.51
N ASP A 44 -1.22 -2.09 -6.08
CA ASP A 44 -2.44 -2.83 -5.84
C ASP A 44 -3.42 -2.65 -7.00
N LEU A 45 -4.58 -3.29 -6.91
CA LEU A 45 -5.69 -3.17 -7.84
C LEU A 45 -6.86 -2.47 -7.17
N ILE A 46 -7.44 -1.51 -7.87
CA ILE A 46 -8.73 -0.91 -7.48
C ILE A 46 -9.81 -1.36 -8.45
N LYS A 47 -11.04 -1.48 -7.94
CA LYS A 47 -12.21 -1.74 -8.76
C LYS A 47 -12.57 -0.49 -9.56
N THR A 48 -12.92 -0.67 -10.84
CA THR A 48 -13.45 0.37 -11.71
C THR A 48 -14.78 -0.08 -12.32
N LYS A 49 -15.44 0.79 -13.09
CA LYS A 49 -16.65 0.42 -13.81
C LYS A 49 -16.43 -0.71 -14.81
N ASP A 50 -15.26 -0.73 -15.43
CA ASP A 50 -14.91 -1.67 -16.51
C ASP A 50 -14.04 -2.84 -16.04
N GLY A 51 -13.89 -3.05 -14.72
CA GLY A 51 -13.09 -4.13 -14.16
C GLY A 51 -12.14 -3.66 -13.06
N THR A 52 -10.84 -3.89 -13.22
CA THR A 52 -9.81 -3.50 -12.25
C THR A 52 -8.74 -2.62 -12.89
N LYS A 53 -8.18 -1.72 -12.11
CA LYS A 53 -7.07 -0.86 -12.50
C LYS A 53 -5.92 -1.00 -11.54
N LYS A 54 -4.71 -1.17 -12.06
CA LYS A 54 -3.50 -1.18 -11.25
C LYS A 54 -3.16 0.23 -10.81
N ILE A 55 -2.90 0.38 -9.53
CA ILE A 55 -2.31 1.57 -8.91
C ILE A 55 -0.92 1.24 -8.43
N THR A 56 0.00 2.19 -8.53
CA THR A 56 1.40 1.97 -8.17
C THR A 56 1.95 3.20 -7.47
N VAL A 57 2.61 2.98 -6.34
CA VAL A 57 3.43 3.99 -5.69
C VAL A 57 4.78 4.02 -6.40
N PRO A 58 5.20 5.17 -6.94
CA PRO A 58 6.48 5.27 -7.63
C PRO A 58 7.63 5.20 -6.62
N ILE A 59 8.61 4.38 -6.95
CA ILE A 59 9.82 4.20 -6.14
C ILE A 59 11.05 4.64 -6.95
N GLU A 60 12.10 5.07 -6.25
CA GLU A 60 13.38 5.35 -6.88
C GLU A 60 14.02 4.05 -7.40
N TYR A 61 14.77 4.18 -8.51
CA TYR A 61 15.50 3.04 -9.03
C TYR A 61 16.59 2.63 -8.04
N ILE A 62 16.64 1.35 -7.74
CA ILE A 62 17.71 0.73 -6.96
C ILE A 62 18.11 -0.58 -7.63
N LYS A 63 19.41 -0.89 -7.61
CA LYS A 63 19.91 -2.17 -8.10
C LYS A 63 19.28 -3.33 -7.33
N ARG A 64 18.99 -4.42 -8.03
CA ARG A 64 18.24 -5.55 -7.48
C ARG A 64 18.89 -6.12 -6.22
N GLU A 65 20.20 -6.25 -6.20
CA GLU A 65 20.98 -6.78 -5.06
C GLU A 65 20.84 -5.94 -3.78
N ASN A 66 20.50 -4.65 -3.91
CA ASN A 66 20.36 -3.71 -2.79
C ASN A 66 18.90 -3.29 -2.53
N ALA A 67 17.95 -3.91 -3.21
CA ALA A 67 16.55 -3.52 -3.15
C ALA A 67 15.81 -4.13 -1.95
N TYR A 68 16.32 -3.92 -0.74
CA TYR A 68 15.61 -4.27 0.50
C TYR A 68 14.44 -3.32 0.74
N ILE A 69 13.28 -3.86 1.11
CA ILE A 69 12.04 -3.08 1.23
C ILE A 69 12.24 -1.87 2.15
N LYS A 70 12.87 -2.04 3.31
CA LYS A 70 13.14 -0.97 4.29
C LYS A 70 13.99 0.19 3.77
N ASP A 71 14.75 -0.01 2.68
CA ASP A 71 15.68 0.99 2.13
C ASP A 71 15.14 1.67 0.86
N ILE A 72 14.02 1.20 0.33
CA ILE A 72 13.42 1.76 -0.88
C ILE A 72 12.85 3.14 -0.62
N LYS A 73 13.34 4.12 -1.39
CA LYS A 73 12.86 5.48 -1.36
C LYS A 73 11.71 5.69 -2.33
N LEU A 74 10.79 6.56 -1.94
CA LEU A 74 9.69 6.99 -2.80
C LEU A 74 10.18 8.00 -3.83
N HIS A 75 9.69 7.86 -5.05
CA HIS A 75 9.93 8.86 -6.09
C HIS A 75 8.86 9.97 -6.00
N ASN A 76 9.14 10.99 -5.17
CA ASN A 76 8.17 12.03 -4.82
C ASN A 76 8.06 13.18 -5.85
N LYS A 77 8.77 13.11 -6.97
CA LYS A 77 8.73 14.15 -8.04
C LYS A 77 7.38 14.20 -8.77
N ASN A 78 6.60 13.14 -8.71
CA ASN A 78 5.29 13.05 -9.36
C ASN A 78 4.17 13.24 -8.34
N GLU A 79 3.09 13.88 -8.75
CA GLU A 79 1.87 14.03 -7.95
C GLU A 79 1.08 12.71 -7.83
N TRP A 80 1.78 11.61 -7.53
CA TRP A 80 1.18 10.27 -7.53
C TRP A 80 0.07 10.14 -6.48
N LYS A 81 0.21 10.79 -5.34
CA LYS A 81 -0.80 10.79 -4.26
C LYS A 81 -2.10 11.41 -4.75
N LYS A 82 -2.03 12.58 -5.40
CA LYS A 82 -3.18 13.26 -5.97
C LYS A 82 -3.84 12.43 -7.07
N LYS A 83 -3.02 11.83 -7.96
CA LYS A 83 -3.53 10.93 -9.00
C LYS A 83 -4.26 9.72 -8.42
N LEU A 84 -3.71 9.13 -7.37
CA LEU A 84 -4.31 7.98 -6.70
C LEU A 84 -5.62 8.36 -6.00
N LEU A 85 -5.64 9.47 -5.25
CA LEU A 85 -6.87 9.98 -4.61
C LEU A 85 -7.95 10.27 -5.65
N ASN A 86 -7.62 10.92 -6.76
CA ASN A 86 -8.58 11.16 -7.84
C ASN A 86 -9.17 9.87 -8.39
N GLN A 87 -8.36 8.82 -8.58
CA GLN A 87 -8.86 7.52 -9.02
C GLN A 87 -9.79 6.87 -8.00
N VAL A 88 -9.50 7.02 -6.70
CA VAL A 88 -10.39 6.55 -5.65
C VAL A 88 -11.71 7.32 -5.66
N TYR A 89 -11.67 8.64 -5.78
CA TYR A 89 -12.88 9.47 -5.92
C TYR A 89 -13.73 9.05 -7.11
N GLU A 90 -13.14 8.97 -8.29
CA GLU A 90 -13.86 8.62 -9.52
C GLU A 90 -14.57 7.26 -9.44
N ASN A 91 -13.94 6.28 -8.81
CA ASN A 91 -14.43 4.90 -8.81
C ASN A 91 -15.25 4.50 -7.57
N TYR A 92 -15.12 5.22 -6.45
CA TYR A 92 -15.75 4.84 -5.17
C TYR A 92 -16.68 5.89 -4.57
N LYS A 93 -16.82 7.08 -5.18
CA LYS A 93 -17.65 8.19 -4.65
C LYS A 93 -19.11 7.81 -4.35
N ASP A 94 -19.65 6.85 -5.08
CA ASP A 94 -21.03 6.37 -4.94
C ASP A 94 -21.16 5.20 -3.96
N SER A 95 -20.05 4.77 -3.33
CA SER A 95 -20.06 3.70 -2.34
C SER A 95 -20.64 4.18 -1.01
N LYS A 96 -21.42 3.32 -0.36
CA LYS A 96 -22.19 3.64 0.86
C LYS A 96 -21.39 4.34 1.96
N PHE A 97 -20.15 3.92 2.18
CA PHE A 97 -19.28 4.43 3.25
C PHE A 97 -18.14 5.31 2.74
N PHE A 98 -18.22 5.79 1.50
CA PHE A 98 -17.16 6.57 0.89
C PHE A 98 -16.83 7.84 1.69
N LYS A 99 -17.83 8.64 2.04
CA LYS A 99 -17.66 9.94 2.73
C LYS A 99 -16.93 9.81 4.07
N GLU A 100 -17.16 8.71 4.76
CA GLU A 100 -16.52 8.43 6.06
C GLU A 100 -15.07 7.98 5.91
N ASN A 101 -14.80 7.12 4.91
CA ASN A 101 -13.52 6.46 4.77
C ASN A 101 -12.50 7.25 3.94
N ILE A 102 -12.94 8.11 3.01
CA ILE A 102 -12.02 8.87 2.18
C ILE A 102 -11.13 9.80 3.01
N LYS A 103 -11.65 10.36 4.09
CA LYS A 103 -10.89 11.23 5.00
C LYS A 103 -9.70 10.53 5.63
N ILE A 104 -9.81 9.22 5.89
CA ILE A 104 -8.70 8.41 6.43
C ILE A 104 -7.57 8.30 5.41
N LEU A 105 -7.91 8.07 4.14
CA LEU A 105 -6.91 8.04 3.06
C LEU A 105 -6.26 9.40 2.84
N GLU A 106 -7.05 10.47 2.83
CA GLU A 106 -6.55 11.84 2.70
C GLU A 106 -5.55 12.17 3.81
N LEU A 107 -5.88 11.91 5.06
CA LEU A 107 -5.00 12.10 6.20
C LEU A 107 -3.72 11.25 6.10
N GLY A 108 -3.83 10.01 5.62
CA GLY A 108 -2.69 9.14 5.39
C GLY A 108 -1.76 9.70 4.32
N PHE A 109 -2.31 10.18 3.20
CA PHE A 109 -1.52 10.69 2.09
C PHE A 109 -1.03 12.13 2.26
N ASP A 110 -1.59 12.89 3.18
CA ASP A 110 -1.09 14.23 3.51
C ASP A 110 0.28 14.19 4.19
N LYS A 111 0.60 13.09 4.84
CA LYS A 111 1.93 12.89 5.44
C LYS A 111 3.03 12.82 4.39
N LYS A 112 4.19 13.41 4.72
CA LYS A 112 5.40 13.25 3.91
C LYS A 112 6.07 11.92 4.25
N PHE A 113 6.29 11.11 3.24
CA PHE A 113 7.04 9.87 3.36
C PHE A 113 8.27 9.93 2.47
N GLU A 114 9.40 9.49 2.97
CA GLU A 114 10.66 9.36 2.20
C GLU A 114 10.87 7.93 1.73
N LYS A 115 10.45 6.96 2.51
CA LYS A 115 10.57 5.53 2.24
C LYS A 115 9.21 4.88 2.00
N LEU A 116 9.26 3.76 1.29
CA LEU A 116 8.10 2.91 1.00
C LEU A 116 7.49 2.30 2.27
#